data_50f9bf21669beda2da14be908d48142e
#
_entry.id   50f9bf21669beda2da14be908d48142e
#
_cell.length_a   1.000
_cell.length_b   1.000
_cell.length_c   1.000
_cell.angle_alpha   90.00
_cell.angle_beta   90.00
_cell.angle_gamma   90.00
#
_symmetry.space_group_name_H-M   'P 1'
#
loop_
_entity.id
_entity.type
_entity.pdbx_description
1 polymer ?
#
loop_
_entity_poly.entity_id
_entity_poly.type
_entity_poly.pdbx_seq_one_letter_code
_entity_poly.pdbx_strand_id
1 'polypeptide(L)'
;FQKDGKFNNDLFLAKVRNMGSSPDYFAEQLRTQLAQETLVNPILLSGSSVYPHEVELLAKLFAQTRVIDTYTVDTKKLAKTVSVNDEEVKKFYDENKNLFKKPASVKFTYILLTVNDLKKEVEVTDEKLEEYYNLNQTDFTVPQKRECSQILIKASTDDYAKKAKEALAELKSGKSFEEVGSKYSDDKDFEKDHGSLGLLEKGSLSSQLDVALFAINKVGDVSDVVIDDSGAHILKLDGITESFVPKLADIKDEVKAKFVDAKALELYNEKTAKLTDVSYEKPDSLEAASEEVKSPILDSGVVSLGDKSLKWPLSTDDVQKLAFNEENRSSNVNSAVISLGNEACIVLNVNDYKDETLLKLDEVKDKATGLALNHKVSEKAQAILAEIKKSVAEGKDVEVAENVTKASDVTISRDDQTLDPYFVLEVYSIPNKVNDSVATTNKGQPVLAVLKSVNDADKAELDKYTTLIRAQLVQFKQNKTNSMIYLGARDISDIEYNEDGIKLVNQQNNSAE
;
A
#
# COMPACT_ATOMS: atom_id res chain seq x y z
N PHE A 1 -15.05 -36.53 -3.15
CA PHE A 1 -16.12 -37.15 -3.95
C PHE A 1 -15.96 -38.69 -4.05
N GLN A 2 -15.33 -39.33 -3.06
CA GLN A 2 -15.13 -40.79 -3.07
C GLN A 2 -15.89 -41.47 -1.94
N LYS A 3 -16.41 -42.67 -2.20
CA LYS A 3 -16.93 -43.60 -1.21
C LYS A 3 -16.25 -44.94 -1.47
N ASP A 4 -15.64 -45.54 -0.43
CA ASP A 4 -14.88 -46.79 -0.50
C ASP A 4 -13.76 -46.75 -1.60
N GLY A 5 -13.08 -45.62 -1.71
CA GLY A 5 -11.99 -45.40 -2.70
C GLY A 5 -12.42 -45.22 -4.15
N LYS A 6 -13.72 -45.21 -4.44
CA LYS A 6 -14.27 -45.02 -5.78
C LYS A 6 -15.07 -43.71 -5.86
N PHE A 7 -15.01 -43.05 -7.01
CA PHE A 7 -15.82 -41.86 -7.27
C PHE A 7 -17.31 -42.18 -7.09
N ASN A 8 -17.99 -41.33 -6.31
CA ASN A 8 -19.42 -41.45 -6.06
C ASN A 8 -20.15 -40.22 -6.60
N ASN A 9 -20.94 -40.42 -7.65
CA ASN A 9 -21.62 -39.35 -8.37
C ASN A 9 -22.67 -38.63 -7.50
N ASP A 10 -23.41 -39.36 -6.67
CA ASP A 10 -24.44 -38.76 -5.82
C ASP A 10 -23.83 -37.86 -4.76
N LEU A 11 -22.70 -38.29 -4.18
CA LEU A 11 -21.93 -37.50 -3.23
C LEU A 11 -21.32 -36.27 -3.91
N PHE A 12 -20.84 -36.39 -5.14
CA PHE A 12 -20.35 -35.27 -5.93
C PHE A 12 -21.46 -34.24 -6.19
N LEU A 13 -22.61 -34.68 -6.71
CA LEU A 13 -23.74 -33.81 -6.99
C LEU A 13 -24.26 -33.10 -5.73
N ALA A 14 -24.37 -33.84 -4.62
CA ALA A 14 -24.80 -33.26 -3.35
C ALA A 14 -23.83 -32.19 -2.84
N LYS A 15 -22.52 -32.47 -2.86
CA LYS A 15 -21.50 -31.51 -2.41
C LYS A 15 -21.44 -30.26 -3.30
N VAL A 16 -21.46 -30.43 -4.63
CA VAL A 16 -21.43 -29.31 -5.57
C VAL A 16 -22.66 -28.40 -5.39
N ARG A 17 -23.85 -28.99 -5.18
CA ARG A 17 -25.06 -28.21 -4.89
C ARG A 17 -24.97 -27.46 -3.56
N ASN A 18 -24.41 -28.10 -2.52
CA ASN A 18 -24.20 -27.45 -1.22
C ASN A 18 -23.19 -26.28 -1.27
N MET A 19 -22.30 -26.30 -2.26
CA MET A 19 -21.37 -25.18 -2.56
C MET A 19 -22.03 -24.07 -3.39
N GLY A 20 -23.34 -24.16 -3.68
CA GLY A 20 -24.06 -23.19 -4.51
C GLY A 20 -23.68 -23.20 -5.99
N SER A 21 -23.05 -24.29 -6.47
CA SER A 21 -22.54 -24.41 -7.83
C SER A 21 -23.32 -25.46 -8.64
N SER A 22 -23.29 -25.35 -9.97
CA SER A 22 -23.73 -26.43 -10.84
C SER A 22 -22.57 -27.40 -11.14
N PRO A 23 -22.85 -28.69 -11.41
CA PRO A 23 -21.82 -29.67 -11.75
C PRO A 23 -20.98 -29.27 -12.97
N ASP A 24 -21.59 -28.66 -13.98
CA ASP A 24 -20.90 -28.23 -15.21
C ASP A 24 -19.98 -27.03 -14.93
N TYR A 25 -20.47 -26.04 -14.16
CA TYR A 25 -19.67 -24.89 -13.77
C TYR A 25 -18.48 -25.30 -12.87
N PHE A 26 -18.72 -26.21 -11.91
CA PHE A 26 -17.65 -26.75 -11.06
C PHE A 26 -16.61 -27.52 -11.89
N ALA A 27 -17.04 -28.33 -12.86
CA ALA A 27 -16.15 -29.06 -13.73
C ALA A 27 -15.31 -28.11 -14.60
N GLU A 28 -15.87 -27.02 -15.09
CA GLU A 28 -15.16 -26.01 -15.88
C GLU A 28 -14.14 -25.25 -15.03
N GLN A 29 -14.51 -24.84 -13.82
CA GLN A 29 -13.58 -24.24 -12.88
C GLN A 29 -12.42 -25.18 -12.55
N LEU A 30 -12.70 -26.47 -12.30
CA LEU A 30 -11.67 -27.46 -12.01
C LEU A 30 -10.75 -27.70 -13.22
N ARG A 31 -11.28 -27.70 -14.45
CA ARG A 31 -10.45 -27.77 -15.67
C ARG A 31 -9.51 -26.57 -15.77
N THR A 32 -10.01 -25.39 -15.55
CA THR A 32 -9.21 -24.16 -15.58
C THR A 32 -8.12 -24.19 -14.52
N GLN A 33 -8.45 -24.58 -13.28
CA GLN A 33 -7.48 -24.72 -12.20
C GLN A 33 -6.42 -25.77 -12.53
N LEU A 34 -6.80 -26.97 -13.00
CA LEU A 34 -5.87 -28.02 -13.36
C LEU A 34 -4.99 -27.61 -14.55
N ALA A 35 -5.53 -26.87 -15.51
CA ALA A 35 -4.75 -26.34 -16.62
C ALA A 35 -3.70 -25.34 -16.13
N GLN A 36 -4.07 -24.43 -15.22
CA GLN A 36 -3.13 -23.51 -14.60
C GLN A 36 -2.06 -24.24 -13.80
N GLU A 37 -2.43 -25.18 -12.95
CA GLU A 37 -1.49 -25.97 -12.14
C GLU A 37 -0.54 -26.81 -13.01
N THR A 38 -1.06 -27.41 -14.08
CA THR A 38 -0.27 -28.30 -14.95
C THR A 38 0.64 -27.55 -15.91
N LEU A 39 0.23 -26.38 -16.41
CA LEU A 39 0.97 -25.60 -17.40
C LEU A 39 1.81 -24.50 -16.76
N VAL A 40 1.23 -23.73 -15.83
CA VAL A 40 1.87 -22.53 -15.27
C VAL A 40 2.86 -22.89 -14.17
N ASN A 41 2.50 -23.75 -13.22
CA ASN A 41 3.37 -24.09 -12.10
C ASN A 41 4.73 -24.68 -12.49
N PRO A 42 4.85 -25.62 -13.48
CA PRO A 42 6.15 -26.09 -13.92
C PRO A 42 7.03 -25.00 -14.54
N ILE A 43 6.41 -24.04 -15.27
CA ILE A 43 7.13 -22.90 -15.84
C ILE A 43 7.63 -21.98 -14.74
N LEU A 44 6.79 -21.69 -13.73
CA LEU A 44 7.16 -20.88 -12.57
C LEU A 44 8.30 -21.52 -11.77
N LEU A 45 8.20 -22.82 -11.49
CA LEU A 45 9.24 -23.55 -10.77
C LEU A 45 10.57 -23.58 -11.55
N SER A 46 10.51 -23.82 -12.85
CA SER A 46 11.68 -23.79 -13.72
C SER A 46 12.29 -22.37 -13.79
N GLY A 47 11.45 -21.37 -14.01
CA GLY A 47 11.88 -19.97 -14.12
C GLY A 47 12.39 -19.36 -12.81
N SER A 48 12.00 -19.91 -11.64
CA SER A 48 12.44 -19.46 -10.31
C SER A 48 13.72 -20.15 -9.82
N SER A 49 14.31 -21.06 -10.60
CA SER A 49 15.53 -21.76 -10.23
C SER A 49 16.67 -20.78 -9.98
N VAL A 50 17.29 -20.89 -8.79
CA VAL A 50 18.41 -20.05 -8.35
C VAL A 50 19.65 -20.93 -8.20
N TYR A 51 20.70 -20.59 -8.93
CA TYR A 51 21.95 -21.35 -8.89
C TYR A 51 22.88 -20.88 -7.76
N PRO A 52 23.60 -21.81 -7.08
CA PRO A 52 24.47 -21.44 -5.96
C PRO A 52 25.49 -20.35 -6.31
N HIS A 53 26.07 -20.38 -7.51
CA HIS A 53 27.06 -19.38 -7.93
C HIS A 53 26.49 -17.98 -8.13
N GLU A 54 25.21 -17.85 -8.54
CA GLU A 54 24.53 -16.55 -8.64
C GLU A 54 24.36 -15.93 -7.25
N VAL A 55 23.94 -16.76 -6.29
CA VAL A 55 23.79 -16.33 -4.89
C VAL A 55 25.12 -15.92 -4.30
N GLU A 56 26.16 -16.75 -4.48
CA GLU A 56 27.51 -16.46 -3.97
C GLU A 56 28.08 -15.15 -4.54
N LEU A 57 27.96 -14.96 -5.87
CA LEU A 57 28.41 -13.74 -6.52
C LEU A 57 27.73 -12.49 -5.97
N LEU A 58 26.39 -12.54 -5.90
CA LEU A 58 25.62 -11.40 -5.40
C LEU A 58 25.83 -11.19 -3.90
N ALA A 59 25.91 -12.25 -3.11
CA ALA A 59 26.20 -12.14 -1.68
C ALA A 59 27.55 -11.48 -1.43
N LYS A 60 28.59 -11.85 -2.18
CA LYS A 60 29.90 -11.19 -2.11
C LYS A 60 29.81 -9.69 -2.47
N LEU A 61 29.07 -9.35 -3.54
CA LEU A 61 28.90 -7.95 -3.94
C LEU A 61 28.10 -7.13 -2.91
N PHE A 62 27.11 -7.72 -2.27
CA PHE A 62 26.29 -7.03 -1.27
C PHE A 62 26.97 -6.91 0.08
N ALA A 63 27.67 -7.95 0.51
CA ALA A 63 28.39 -7.98 1.78
C ALA A 63 29.73 -7.20 1.77
N GLN A 64 30.21 -6.80 0.57
CA GLN A 64 31.42 -6.03 0.41
C GLN A 64 31.29 -4.66 1.08
N THR A 65 32.32 -4.23 1.79
CA THR A 65 32.41 -2.87 2.34
C THR A 65 33.42 -2.03 1.56
N ARG A 66 33.22 -0.71 1.61
CA ARG A 66 34.15 0.26 1.02
C ARG A 66 34.77 1.12 2.09
N VAL A 67 36.08 1.27 2.05
CA VAL A 67 36.79 2.25 2.86
C VAL A 67 37.07 3.47 1.98
N ILE A 68 36.62 4.63 2.45
CA ILE A 68 36.74 5.89 1.72
C ILE A 68 37.31 7.00 2.60
N ASP A 69 37.98 7.96 1.95
CA ASP A 69 38.15 9.28 2.53
C ASP A 69 36.99 10.18 2.07
N THR A 70 36.47 11.01 2.95
CA THR A 70 35.47 12.01 2.60
C THR A 70 35.97 13.43 2.82
N TYR A 71 35.65 14.33 1.88
CA TYR A 71 35.87 15.75 1.99
C TYR A 71 34.52 16.46 1.91
N THR A 72 34.02 16.93 3.04
CA THR A 72 32.70 17.57 3.14
C THR A 72 32.84 19.08 3.24
N VAL A 73 32.17 19.81 2.36
CA VAL A 73 32.14 21.28 2.39
C VAL A 73 31.04 21.75 3.30
N ASP A 74 31.38 22.49 4.36
CA ASP A 74 30.45 23.21 5.21
C ASP A 74 29.90 24.43 4.48
N THR A 75 28.73 24.27 3.85
CA THR A 75 28.10 25.34 3.07
C THR A 75 27.71 26.54 3.93
N LYS A 76 27.45 26.36 5.24
CA LYS A 76 27.14 27.47 6.16
C LYS A 76 28.37 28.31 6.47
N LYS A 77 29.52 27.68 6.67
CA LYS A 77 30.82 28.42 6.81
C LYS A 77 31.18 29.08 5.50
N LEU A 78 31.07 28.38 4.37
CA LEU A 78 31.36 28.91 3.05
C LEU A 78 30.49 30.12 2.71
N ALA A 79 29.20 30.10 3.04
CA ALA A 79 28.28 31.22 2.81
C ALA A 79 28.72 32.52 3.50
N LYS A 80 29.41 32.44 4.64
CA LYS A 80 29.94 33.63 5.32
C LYS A 80 31.07 34.31 4.57
N THR A 81 31.73 33.61 3.66
CA THR A 81 32.85 34.10 2.86
C THR A 81 32.46 34.47 1.43
N VAL A 82 31.21 34.28 1.08
CA VAL A 82 30.67 34.54 -0.26
C VAL A 82 29.66 35.70 -0.16
N SER A 83 29.77 36.63 -1.08
CA SER A 83 28.76 37.70 -1.27
C SER A 83 28.33 37.75 -2.74
N VAL A 84 27.15 38.28 -2.97
CA VAL A 84 26.66 38.60 -4.30
C VAL A 84 26.42 40.09 -4.42
N ASN A 85 26.74 40.67 -5.58
CA ASN A 85 26.43 42.06 -5.89
C ASN A 85 25.13 42.18 -6.69
N ASP A 86 24.66 43.41 -6.90
CA ASP A 86 23.39 43.66 -7.59
C ASP A 86 23.39 43.14 -9.05
N GLU A 87 24.53 43.15 -9.72
CA GLU A 87 24.62 42.63 -11.10
C GLU A 87 24.47 41.10 -11.13
N GLU A 88 25.08 40.39 -10.18
CA GLU A 88 24.96 38.94 -10.04
C GLU A 88 23.53 38.54 -9.66
N VAL A 89 22.89 39.28 -8.78
CA VAL A 89 21.48 39.07 -8.39
C VAL A 89 20.56 39.27 -9.59
N LYS A 90 20.78 40.35 -10.37
CA LYS A 90 20.02 40.61 -11.59
C LYS A 90 20.21 39.52 -12.63
N LYS A 91 21.46 39.11 -12.86
CA LYS A 91 21.77 37.99 -13.78
C LYS A 91 21.04 36.72 -13.37
N PHE A 92 21.13 36.33 -12.09
CA PHE A 92 20.46 35.15 -11.55
C PHE A 92 18.93 35.23 -11.73
N TYR A 93 18.34 36.39 -11.45
CA TYR A 93 16.92 36.62 -11.67
C TYR A 93 16.53 36.46 -13.15
N ASP A 94 17.30 37.06 -14.07
CA ASP A 94 17.02 37.01 -15.50
C ASP A 94 17.15 35.60 -16.08
N GLU A 95 18.09 34.80 -15.59
CA GLU A 95 18.31 33.41 -15.98
C GLU A 95 17.29 32.44 -15.36
N ASN A 96 16.68 32.83 -14.22
CA ASN A 96 15.82 31.95 -13.42
C ASN A 96 14.40 32.51 -13.19
N LYS A 97 13.81 33.21 -14.17
CA LYS A 97 12.52 33.91 -14.06
C LYS A 97 11.39 33.03 -13.52
N ASN A 98 11.42 31.73 -13.82
CA ASN A 98 10.41 30.78 -13.34
C ASN A 98 10.34 30.69 -11.81
N LEU A 99 11.44 30.94 -11.08
CA LEU A 99 11.48 30.93 -9.61
C LEU A 99 10.80 32.16 -8.98
N PHE A 100 10.52 33.16 -9.79
CA PHE A 100 10.00 34.48 -9.39
C PHE A 100 8.60 34.75 -9.92
N LYS A 101 7.94 33.74 -10.44
CA LYS A 101 6.55 33.85 -10.85
C LYS A 101 5.63 33.69 -9.66
N LYS A 102 4.63 34.53 -9.60
CA LYS A 102 3.47 34.35 -8.75
C LYS A 102 2.51 33.43 -9.50
N PRO A 103 2.11 32.29 -8.93
CA PRO A 103 1.20 31.35 -9.59
C PRO A 103 -0.11 32.03 -9.98
N ALA A 104 -0.77 31.53 -11.00
CA ALA A 104 -2.15 31.89 -11.30
C ALA A 104 -3.03 31.66 -10.06
N SER A 105 -4.04 32.47 -9.89
CA SER A 105 -4.96 32.36 -8.75
C SER A 105 -6.40 32.60 -9.17
N VAL A 106 -7.31 31.93 -8.47
CA VAL A 106 -8.76 32.07 -8.66
C VAL A 106 -9.44 32.40 -7.35
N LYS A 107 -10.61 33.03 -7.44
CA LYS A 107 -11.64 33.07 -6.40
C LYS A 107 -12.90 32.48 -6.96
N PHE A 108 -13.55 31.63 -6.20
CA PHE A 108 -14.82 31.02 -6.59
C PHE A 108 -15.73 30.80 -5.39
N THR A 109 -17.00 30.75 -5.67
CA THR A 109 -18.00 30.24 -4.74
C THR A 109 -18.31 28.80 -5.08
N TYR A 110 -18.72 28.01 -4.09
CA TYR A 110 -18.99 26.59 -4.32
C TYR A 110 -20.05 26.03 -3.37
N ILE A 111 -20.71 24.96 -3.79
CA ILE A 111 -21.54 24.11 -2.96
C ILE A 111 -20.83 22.77 -2.79
N LEU A 112 -20.68 22.34 -1.54
CA LEU A 112 -20.12 21.05 -1.17
C LEU A 112 -21.22 20.22 -0.53
N LEU A 113 -21.51 19.04 -1.10
CA LEU A 113 -22.38 18.06 -0.50
C LEU A 113 -21.52 16.91 0.03
N THR A 114 -21.74 16.49 1.28
CA THR A 114 -21.09 15.32 1.86
C THR A 114 -22.12 14.42 2.51
N VAL A 115 -21.95 13.11 2.40
CA VAL A 115 -22.78 12.13 3.12
C VAL A 115 -22.79 12.41 4.62
N ASN A 116 -21.62 12.79 5.18
CA ASN A 116 -21.49 13.09 6.60
C ASN A 116 -22.35 14.27 7.07
N ASP A 117 -22.50 15.32 6.28
CA ASP A 117 -23.38 16.43 6.63
C ASP A 117 -24.84 16.03 6.52
N LEU A 118 -25.20 15.21 5.54
CA LEU A 118 -26.56 14.72 5.33
C LEU A 118 -27.02 13.72 6.40
N LYS A 119 -26.11 13.04 7.11
CA LYS A 119 -26.47 12.23 8.30
C LYS A 119 -27.26 13.03 9.34
N LYS A 120 -27.02 14.33 9.45
CA LYS A 120 -27.71 15.22 10.39
C LYS A 120 -29.14 15.54 9.96
N GLU A 121 -29.47 15.36 8.69
CA GLU A 121 -30.82 15.60 8.14
C GLU A 121 -31.70 14.34 8.20
N VAL A 122 -31.12 13.18 8.48
CA VAL A 122 -31.86 11.92 8.56
C VAL A 122 -32.79 11.92 9.77
N GLU A 123 -34.09 11.86 9.51
CA GLU A 123 -35.08 11.71 10.56
C GLU A 123 -35.14 10.26 11.07
N VAL A 124 -34.86 10.06 12.35
CA VAL A 124 -34.83 8.75 13.01
C VAL A 124 -36.03 8.64 13.91
N THR A 125 -36.94 7.67 13.64
CA THR A 125 -38.03 7.28 14.53
C THR A 125 -37.94 5.79 14.83
N ASP A 126 -38.58 5.37 15.90
CA ASP A 126 -38.58 3.96 16.30
C ASP A 126 -39.25 3.06 15.24
N GLU A 127 -40.30 3.54 14.58
CA GLU A 127 -40.98 2.84 13.51
C GLU A 127 -40.06 2.62 12.30
N LYS A 128 -39.28 3.65 11.90
CA LYS A 128 -38.32 3.55 10.80
C LYS A 128 -37.16 2.59 11.11
N LEU A 129 -36.71 2.57 12.38
CA LEU A 129 -35.68 1.63 12.80
C LEU A 129 -36.21 0.19 12.81
N GLU A 130 -37.43 -0.03 13.26
CA GLU A 130 -38.05 -1.36 13.24
C GLU A 130 -38.25 -1.87 11.81
N GLU A 131 -38.72 -1.01 10.91
CA GLU A 131 -38.86 -1.34 9.49
C GLU A 131 -37.51 -1.70 8.87
N TYR A 132 -36.49 -0.88 9.08
CA TYR A 132 -35.15 -1.11 8.57
C TYR A 132 -34.54 -2.41 9.10
N TYR A 133 -34.66 -2.66 10.40
CA TYR A 133 -34.18 -3.88 11.03
C TYR A 133 -34.88 -5.11 10.43
N ASN A 134 -36.19 -5.07 10.27
CA ASN A 134 -36.96 -6.19 9.74
C ASN A 134 -36.62 -6.51 8.27
N LEU A 135 -36.31 -5.50 7.47
CA LEU A 135 -35.88 -5.65 6.06
C LEU A 135 -34.45 -6.14 5.92
N ASN A 136 -33.58 -5.88 6.91
CA ASN A 136 -32.15 -6.13 6.82
C ASN A 136 -31.64 -7.10 7.92
N GLN A 137 -32.45 -8.03 8.39
CA GLN A 137 -32.08 -8.96 9.48
C GLN A 137 -30.80 -9.76 9.20
N THR A 138 -30.53 -10.07 7.95
CA THR A 138 -29.29 -10.76 7.54
C THR A 138 -28.04 -10.00 7.92
N ASP A 139 -28.07 -8.67 7.87
CA ASP A 139 -26.93 -7.79 8.16
C ASP A 139 -26.62 -7.68 9.66
N PHE A 140 -27.55 -8.14 10.48
CA PHE A 140 -27.46 -8.18 11.94
C PHE A 140 -27.34 -9.61 12.49
N THR A 141 -27.25 -10.60 11.61
CA THR A 141 -27.11 -12.00 12.03
C THR A 141 -25.74 -12.24 12.63
N VAL A 142 -25.72 -12.67 13.89
CA VAL A 142 -24.49 -13.19 14.50
C VAL A 142 -24.25 -14.60 13.94
N PRO A 143 -23.11 -14.84 13.29
CA PRO A 143 -22.84 -16.15 12.68
C PRO A 143 -22.66 -17.24 13.74
N GLN A 144 -22.86 -18.48 13.33
CA GLN A 144 -22.55 -19.66 14.16
C GLN A 144 -21.07 -19.65 14.54
N LYS A 145 -20.79 -19.91 15.82
CA LYS A 145 -19.43 -20.09 16.34
C LYS A 145 -19.27 -21.50 16.89
N ARG A 146 -18.05 -22.02 16.80
CA ARG A 146 -17.70 -23.36 17.29
C ARG A 146 -16.55 -23.25 18.26
N GLU A 147 -16.71 -23.80 19.45
CA GLU A 147 -15.64 -24.00 20.40
C GLU A 147 -14.89 -25.28 20.03
N CYS A 148 -13.58 -25.20 19.94
CA CYS A 148 -12.74 -26.24 19.36
C CYS A 148 -11.46 -26.41 20.13
N SER A 149 -11.04 -27.68 20.29
CA SER A 149 -9.69 -28.07 20.71
C SER A 149 -8.98 -28.84 19.60
N GLN A 150 -7.63 -28.80 19.59
CA GLN A 150 -6.84 -29.49 18.58
C GLN A 150 -5.72 -30.36 19.23
N ILE A 151 -5.40 -31.47 18.59
CA ILE A 151 -4.13 -32.16 18.73
C ILE A 151 -3.31 -31.82 17.50
N LEU A 152 -2.17 -31.15 17.67
CA LEU A 152 -1.24 -30.78 16.61
C LEU A 152 0.01 -31.65 16.65
N ILE A 153 0.31 -32.35 15.57
CA ILE A 153 1.58 -33.03 15.35
C ILE A 153 2.30 -32.31 14.22
N LYS A 154 3.38 -31.59 14.58
CA LYS A 154 4.07 -30.69 13.65
C LYS A 154 4.70 -31.44 12.47
N ALA A 155 4.74 -30.79 11.31
CA ALA A 155 5.38 -31.32 10.10
C ALA A 155 6.88 -31.65 10.29
N SER A 156 7.55 -31.04 11.29
CA SER A 156 8.94 -31.33 11.67
C SER A 156 9.10 -32.63 12.48
N THR A 157 8.01 -33.25 12.94
CA THR A 157 8.02 -34.48 13.71
C THR A 157 8.11 -35.68 12.77
N ASP A 158 9.08 -36.59 12.99
CA ASP A 158 9.22 -37.78 12.17
C ASP A 158 7.94 -38.61 12.15
N ASP A 159 7.53 -39.04 10.95
CA ASP A 159 6.31 -39.83 10.73
C ASP A 159 5.01 -39.14 11.23
N TYR A 160 4.95 -37.82 11.28
CA TYR A 160 3.84 -37.05 11.86
C TYR A 160 2.44 -37.48 11.34
N ALA A 161 2.31 -37.76 10.06
CA ALA A 161 1.04 -38.20 9.46
C ALA A 161 0.64 -39.61 9.94
N LYS A 162 1.62 -40.52 10.23
CA LYS A 162 1.37 -41.82 10.80
C LYS A 162 0.97 -41.72 12.27
N LYS A 163 1.70 -40.91 13.05
CA LYS A 163 1.39 -40.63 14.46
C LYS A 163 -0.01 -40.04 14.63
N ALA A 164 -0.43 -39.14 13.73
CA ALA A 164 -1.79 -38.58 13.73
C ALA A 164 -2.86 -39.66 13.50
N LYS A 165 -2.61 -40.62 12.60
CA LYS A 165 -3.54 -41.74 12.40
C LYS A 165 -3.60 -42.67 13.61
N GLU A 166 -2.47 -42.89 14.28
CA GLU A 166 -2.43 -43.65 15.53
C GLU A 166 -3.20 -42.92 16.65
N ALA A 167 -3.00 -41.63 16.81
CA ALA A 167 -3.75 -40.80 17.74
C ALA A 167 -5.28 -40.84 17.45
N LEU A 168 -5.68 -40.72 16.22
CA LEU A 168 -7.08 -40.82 15.83
C LEU A 168 -7.66 -42.22 16.13
N ALA A 169 -6.87 -43.28 15.92
CA ALA A 169 -7.30 -44.65 16.25
C ALA A 169 -7.49 -44.83 17.76
N GLU A 170 -6.62 -44.24 18.59
CA GLU A 170 -6.77 -44.29 20.06
C GLU A 170 -8.03 -43.51 20.50
N LEU A 171 -8.31 -42.34 19.93
CA LEU A 171 -9.57 -41.61 20.17
C LEU A 171 -10.81 -42.42 19.78
N LYS A 172 -10.77 -43.05 18.61
CA LYS A 172 -11.87 -43.93 18.13
C LYS A 172 -12.02 -45.21 18.99
N SER A 173 -10.99 -45.62 19.72
CA SER A 173 -11.09 -46.73 20.69
C SER A 173 -11.66 -46.33 22.03
N GLY A 174 -11.96 -45.03 22.26
CA GLY A 174 -12.61 -44.54 23.47
C GLY A 174 -11.68 -43.91 24.51
N LYS A 175 -10.38 -43.67 24.18
CA LYS A 175 -9.50 -42.88 25.04
C LYS A 175 -9.92 -41.39 25.01
N SER A 176 -9.65 -40.70 26.10
CA SER A 176 -9.99 -39.27 26.18
C SER A 176 -9.11 -38.40 25.25
N PHE A 177 -9.62 -37.24 24.83
CA PHE A 177 -8.89 -36.31 23.98
C PHE A 177 -7.63 -35.80 24.70
N GLU A 178 -7.74 -35.55 25.98
CA GLU A 178 -6.66 -35.09 26.86
C GLU A 178 -5.53 -36.13 26.96
N GLU A 179 -5.87 -37.43 27.21
CA GLU A 179 -4.87 -38.50 27.28
C GLU A 179 -4.12 -38.68 25.95
N VAL A 180 -4.84 -38.64 24.84
CA VAL A 180 -4.24 -38.79 23.52
C VAL A 180 -3.44 -37.54 23.15
N GLY A 181 -3.94 -36.35 23.45
CA GLY A 181 -3.24 -35.11 23.19
C GLY A 181 -1.95 -34.96 23.98
N SER A 182 -1.96 -35.27 25.29
CA SER A 182 -0.74 -35.33 26.13
C SER A 182 0.32 -36.28 25.59
N LYS A 183 -0.09 -37.34 24.89
CA LYS A 183 0.83 -38.31 24.31
C LYS A 183 1.39 -37.91 22.95
N TYR A 184 0.59 -37.24 22.10
CA TYR A 184 0.89 -37.07 20.69
C TYR A 184 1.05 -35.59 20.26
N SER A 185 0.48 -34.63 21.00
CA SER A 185 0.54 -33.23 20.60
C SER A 185 1.94 -32.66 20.75
N ASP A 186 2.39 -31.94 19.74
CA ASP A 186 3.61 -31.12 19.78
C ASP A 186 3.33 -29.68 20.22
N ASP A 187 2.09 -29.37 20.64
CA ASP A 187 1.74 -28.12 21.26
C ASP A 187 2.30 -28.06 22.69
N LYS A 188 3.11 -27.07 22.97
CA LYS A 188 3.79 -26.93 24.27
C LYS A 188 2.85 -26.55 25.41
N ASP A 189 1.72 -25.96 25.10
CA ASP A 189 0.73 -25.52 26.06
C ASP A 189 -0.41 -26.52 26.24
N PHE A 190 -0.39 -27.65 25.51
CA PHE A 190 -1.46 -28.65 25.52
C PHE A 190 -1.80 -29.16 26.93
N GLU A 191 -0.82 -29.36 27.80
CA GLU A 191 -1.03 -29.79 29.20
C GLU A 191 -1.78 -28.71 30.03
N LYS A 192 -1.76 -27.49 29.61
CA LYS A 192 -2.33 -26.32 30.31
C LYS A 192 -3.74 -26.01 29.83
N ASP A 193 -3.95 -26.01 28.51
CA ASP A 193 -5.20 -25.59 27.87
C ASP A 193 -5.93 -26.69 27.11
N HIS A 194 -5.38 -27.93 27.14
CA HIS A 194 -5.92 -29.11 26.46
C HIS A 194 -6.10 -28.91 24.96
N GLY A 195 -5.25 -28.04 24.36
CA GLY A 195 -5.26 -27.72 22.95
C GLY A 195 -6.43 -26.82 22.52
N SER A 196 -7.05 -26.10 23.46
CA SER A 196 -8.17 -25.22 23.17
C SER A 196 -7.80 -24.11 22.20
N LEU A 197 -8.58 -23.98 21.13
CA LEU A 197 -8.52 -22.85 20.19
C LEU A 197 -9.57 -21.78 20.49
N GLY A 198 -10.41 -22.02 21.52
CA GLY A 198 -11.50 -21.14 21.89
C GLY A 198 -12.67 -21.16 20.91
N LEU A 199 -13.42 -20.07 20.90
CA LEU A 199 -14.64 -19.92 20.11
C LEU A 199 -14.32 -19.32 18.75
N LEU A 200 -14.56 -20.08 17.68
CA LEU A 200 -14.15 -19.77 16.30
C LEU A 200 -15.36 -19.53 15.39
N GLU A 201 -15.26 -18.52 14.54
CA GLU A 201 -16.16 -18.32 13.42
C GLU A 201 -15.65 -19.06 12.17
N LYS A 202 -16.54 -19.30 11.22
CA LYS A 202 -16.17 -19.87 9.93
C LYS A 202 -15.19 -18.94 9.20
N GLY A 203 -14.03 -19.50 8.79
CA GLY A 203 -12.93 -18.73 8.17
C GLY A 203 -11.85 -18.28 9.16
N SER A 204 -11.95 -18.66 10.45
CA SER A 204 -10.94 -18.33 11.45
C SER A 204 -9.68 -19.21 11.39
N LEU A 205 -9.77 -20.36 10.76
CA LEU A 205 -8.66 -21.33 10.60
C LEU A 205 -8.21 -21.42 9.14
N SER A 206 -7.15 -22.20 8.87
CA SER A 206 -6.80 -22.54 7.48
C SER A 206 -7.98 -23.23 6.79
N SER A 207 -8.08 -23.09 5.47
CA SER A 207 -9.24 -23.60 4.71
C SER A 207 -9.55 -25.08 4.99
N GLN A 208 -8.50 -25.91 5.14
CA GLN A 208 -8.67 -27.34 5.42
C GLN A 208 -9.21 -27.58 6.85
N LEU A 209 -8.66 -26.89 7.83
CA LEU A 209 -9.09 -27.01 9.24
C LEU A 209 -10.49 -26.45 9.43
N ASP A 210 -10.79 -25.33 8.77
CA ASP A 210 -12.12 -24.71 8.85
C ASP A 210 -13.20 -25.64 8.29
N VAL A 211 -12.97 -26.21 7.12
CA VAL A 211 -13.89 -27.21 6.52
C VAL A 211 -14.05 -28.41 7.44
N ALA A 212 -12.97 -28.91 8.06
CA ALA A 212 -13.01 -30.06 8.94
C ALA A 212 -13.79 -29.75 10.23
N LEU A 213 -13.53 -28.60 10.86
CA LEU A 213 -14.23 -28.17 12.07
C LEU A 213 -15.74 -28.03 11.81
N PHE A 214 -16.11 -27.34 10.72
CA PHE A 214 -17.52 -27.09 10.41
C PHE A 214 -18.25 -28.31 9.84
N ALA A 215 -17.55 -29.42 9.54
CA ALA A 215 -18.14 -30.71 9.18
C ALA A 215 -18.50 -31.58 10.39
N ILE A 216 -17.98 -31.30 11.60
CA ILE A 216 -18.31 -32.05 12.82
C ILE A 216 -19.73 -31.65 13.26
N ASN A 217 -20.63 -32.61 13.38
CA ASN A 217 -22.06 -32.31 13.65
C ASN A 217 -22.45 -32.43 15.13
N LYS A 218 -21.63 -33.07 15.96
CA LYS A 218 -22.00 -33.33 17.36
C LYS A 218 -20.85 -32.92 18.29
N VAL A 219 -21.22 -32.21 19.35
CA VAL A 219 -20.29 -31.85 20.43
C VAL A 219 -19.68 -33.10 21.04
N GLY A 220 -18.38 -33.10 21.21
CA GLY A 220 -17.57 -34.25 21.67
C GLY A 220 -17.00 -35.10 20.55
N ASP A 221 -17.49 -35.01 19.32
CA ASP A 221 -16.92 -35.72 18.17
C ASP A 221 -15.62 -35.07 17.69
N VAL A 222 -14.77 -35.88 17.04
CA VAL A 222 -13.49 -35.44 16.48
C VAL A 222 -13.50 -35.50 14.95
N SER A 223 -12.67 -34.67 14.33
CA SER A 223 -12.43 -34.72 12.88
C SER A 223 -11.62 -35.97 12.48
N ASP A 224 -11.60 -36.28 11.19
CA ASP A 224 -10.51 -37.05 10.63
C ASP A 224 -9.19 -36.24 10.67
N VAL A 225 -8.06 -36.91 10.42
CA VAL A 225 -6.76 -36.24 10.36
C VAL A 225 -6.77 -35.25 9.21
N VAL A 226 -6.49 -33.98 9.52
CA VAL A 226 -6.30 -32.89 8.55
C VAL A 226 -4.82 -32.57 8.46
N ILE A 227 -4.29 -32.44 7.26
CA ILE A 227 -2.87 -32.12 7.03
C ILE A 227 -2.78 -30.77 6.34
N ASP A 228 -1.98 -29.88 6.91
CA ASP A 228 -1.61 -28.61 6.30
C ASP A 228 -0.09 -28.36 6.43
N ASP A 229 0.38 -27.16 6.07
CA ASP A 229 1.81 -26.82 6.08
C ASP A 229 2.43 -26.84 7.49
N SER A 230 1.63 -26.73 8.55
CA SER A 230 2.09 -26.76 9.93
C SER A 230 2.22 -28.18 10.48
N GLY A 231 1.49 -29.14 9.94
CA GLY A 231 1.52 -30.53 10.36
C GLY A 231 0.21 -31.28 10.16
N ALA A 232 -0.05 -32.23 11.04
CA ALA A 232 -1.27 -33.02 11.10
C ALA A 232 -2.10 -32.61 12.32
N HIS A 233 -3.37 -32.38 12.12
CA HIS A 233 -4.32 -31.90 13.12
C HIS A 233 -5.47 -32.90 13.31
N ILE A 234 -5.93 -33.03 14.53
CA ILE A 234 -7.20 -33.66 14.88
C ILE A 234 -7.97 -32.62 15.69
N LEU A 235 -9.14 -32.22 15.20
CA LEU A 235 -10.00 -31.23 15.85
C LEU A 235 -11.09 -31.95 16.65
N LYS A 236 -11.39 -31.42 17.83
CA LYS A 236 -12.56 -31.83 18.64
C LYS A 236 -13.52 -30.67 18.74
N LEU A 237 -14.79 -30.92 18.53
CA LEU A 237 -15.83 -29.93 18.72
C LEU A 237 -16.26 -29.93 20.19
N ASP A 238 -15.97 -28.84 20.89
CA ASP A 238 -16.28 -28.69 22.32
C ASP A 238 -17.61 -28.02 22.57
N GLY A 239 -18.04 -27.14 21.66
CA GLY A 239 -19.31 -26.43 21.77
C GLY A 239 -19.79 -25.84 20.46
N ILE A 240 -21.09 -25.56 20.36
CA ILE A 240 -21.72 -24.85 19.24
C ILE A 240 -22.55 -23.70 19.82
N THR A 241 -22.25 -22.49 19.36
CA THR A 241 -23.14 -21.34 19.54
C THR A 241 -23.85 -21.12 18.21
N GLU A 242 -25.15 -21.38 18.20
CA GLU A 242 -25.94 -21.26 16.97
C GLU A 242 -26.00 -19.82 16.47
N SER A 243 -26.15 -19.68 15.18
CA SER A 243 -26.42 -18.40 14.54
C SER A 243 -27.78 -17.86 15.02
N PHE A 244 -27.82 -16.58 15.33
CA PHE A 244 -29.07 -15.91 15.74
C PHE A 244 -29.09 -14.45 15.29
N VAL A 245 -30.31 -13.91 15.18
CA VAL A 245 -30.51 -12.48 14.96
C VAL A 245 -30.79 -11.83 16.31
N PRO A 246 -29.92 -10.91 16.81
CA PRO A 246 -30.14 -10.20 18.07
C PRO A 246 -31.44 -9.38 18.00
N LYS A 247 -32.17 -9.27 19.10
CA LYS A 247 -33.39 -8.44 19.13
C LYS A 247 -33.00 -6.97 18.87
N LEU A 248 -33.88 -6.25 18.19
CA LEU A 248 -33.69 -4.81 17.93
C LEU A 248 -33.34 -4.02 19.20
N ALA A 249 -33.98 -4.36 20.34
CA ALA A 249 -33.70 -3.67 21.60
C ALA A 249 -32.26 -3.81 22.07
N ASP A 250 -31.60 -4.91 21.74
CA ASP A 250 -30.21 -5.20 22.18
C ASP A 250 -29.16 -4.54 21.27
N ILE A 251 -29.53 -4.22 20.02
CA ILE A 251 -28.64 -3.65 18.99
C ILE A 251 -29.14 -2.33 18.39
N LYS A 252 -30.04 -1.63 19.11
CA LYS A 252 -30.72 -0.43 18.59
C LYS A 252 -29.75 0.64 18.08
N ASP A 253 -28.63 0.84 18.76
CA ASP A 253 -27.64 1.83 18.36
C ASP A 253 -26.90 1.42 17.07
N GLU A 254 -26.61 0.13 16.89
CA GLU A 254 -26.02 -0.40 15.67
C GLU A 254 -26.98 -0.26 14.48
N VAL A 255 -28.25 -0.65 14.67
CA VAL A 255 -29.29 -0.51 13.66
C VAL A 255 -29.47 0.96 13.27
N LYS A 256 -29.48 1.86 14.27
CA LYS A 256 -29.57 3.31 14.04
C LYS A 256 -28.40 3.82 13.22
N ALA A 257 -27.18 3.41 13.53
CA ALA A 257 -25.98 3.84 12.78
C ALA A 257 -26.08 3.42 11.30
N LYS A 258 -26.35 2.14 11.03
CA LYS A 258 -26.51 1.61 9.66
C LYS A 258 -27.68 2.25 8.92
N PHE A 259 -28.82 2.47 9.60
CA PHE A 259 -29.97 3.17 9.04
C PHE A 259 -29.62 4.60 8.61
N VAL A 260 -28.94 5.35 9.49
CA VAL A 260 -28.53 6.73 9.22
C VAL A 260 -27.55 6.77 8.05
N ASP A 261 -26.59 5.84 8.00
CA ASP A 261 -25.62 5.75 6.91
C ASP A 261 -26.32 5.45 5.57
N ALA A 262 -27.21 4.48 5.54
CA ALA A 262 -27.95 4.12 4.33
C ALA A 262 -28.83 5.27 3.83
N LYS A 263 -29.56 5.93 4.75
CA LYS A 263 -30.45 7.04 4.38
C LYS A 263 -29.70 8.31 4.01
N ALA A 264 -28.56 8.57 4.63
CA ALA A 264 -27.71 9.69 4.23
C ALA A 264 -27.14 9.51 2.82
N LEU A 265 -26.76 8.28 2.46
CA LEU A 265 -26.31 7.96 1.10
C LEU A 265 -27.43 8.10 0.06
N GLU A 266 -28.65 7.67 0.40
CA GLU A 266 -29.83 7.85 -0.45
C GLU A 266 -30.11 9.35 -0.69
N LEU A 267 -30.12 10.16 0.37
CA LEU A 267 -30.26 11.61 0.30
C LEU A 267 -29.13 12.27 -0.51
N TYR A 268 -27.91 11.79 -0.35
CA TYR A 268 -26.76 12.28 -1.10
C TYR A 268 -26.94 12.07 -2.60
N ASN A 269 -27.35 10.88 -3.01
CA ASN A 269 -27.60 10.57 -4.42
C ASN A 269 -28.74 11.43 -4.99
N GLU A 270 -29.84 11.59 -4.25
CA GLU A 270 -30.95 12.45 -4.66
C GLU A 270 -30.53 13.92 -4.81
N LYS A 271 -29.86 14.47 -3.79
CA LYS A 271 -29.40 15.86 -3.80
C LYS A 271 -28.33 16.13 -4.84
N THR A 272 -27.43 15.17 -5.09
CA THR A 272 -26.41 15.27 -6.14
C THR A 272 -27.05 15.35 -7.53
N ALA A 273 -28.06 14.53 -7.80
CA ALA A 273 -28.82 14.61 -9.05
C ALA A 273 -29.46 16.00 -9.23
N LYS A 274 -30.18 16.48 -8.21
CA LYS A 274 -30.79 17.82 -8.22
C LYS A 274 -29.77 18.93 -8.37
N LEU A 275 -28.63 18.82 -7.65
CA LEU A 275 -27.53 19.79 -7.78
C LEU A 275 -27.02 19.87 -9.21
N THR A 276 -26.87 18.71 -9.86
CA THR A 276 -26.40 18.62 -11.25
C THR A 276 -27.41 19.28 -12.20
N ASP A 277 -28.68 18.93 -12.07
CA ASP A 277 -29.74 19.44 -12.96
C ASP A 277 -29.88 20.95 -12.82
N VAL A 278 -30.01 21.46 -11.59
CA VAL A 278 -30.23 22.90 -11.36
C VAL A 278 -28.99 23.73 -11.70
N SER A 279 -27.79 23.22 -11.40
CA SER A 279 -26.55 23.93 -11.77
C SER A 279 -26.37 24.07 -13.27
N TYR A 280 -26.87 23.08 -14.05
CA TYR A 280 -26.84 23.12 -15.51
C TYR A 280 -27.95 24.02 -16.09
N GLU A 281 -29.17 23.96 -15.55
CA GLU A 281 -30.32 24.75 -16.03
C GLU A 281 -30.17 26.24 -15.72
N LYS A 282 -29.49 26.58 -14.61
CA LYS A 282 -29.27 27.96 -14.15
C LYS A 282 -27.78 28.21 -13.95
N PRO A 283 -27.02 28.33 -15.05
CA PRO A 283 -25.57 28.33 -14.98
C PRO A 283 -24.95 29.60 -14.38
N ASP A 284 -25.70 30.73 -14.35
CA ASP A 284 -25.15 32.05 -14.01
C ASP A 284 -24.84 32.20 -12.51
N SER A 285 -25.44 31.38 -11.63
CA SER A 285 -25.21 31.44 -10.18
C SER A 285 -25.53 30.12 -9.46
N LEU A 286 -25.02 29.99 -8.24
CA LEU A 286 -25.27 28.83 -7.39
C LEU A 286 -26.49 28.99 -6.48
N GLU A 287 -27.18 30.13 -6.44
CA GLU A 287 -28.27 30.41 -5.52
C GLU A 287 -29.43 29.44 -5.67
N ALA A 288 -29.88 29.20 -6.90
CA ALA A 288 -30.97 28.26 -7.16
C ALA A 288 -30.62 26.82 -6.77
N ALA A 289 -29.40 26.43 -7.06
CA ALA A 289 -28.89 25.11 -6.67
C ALA A 289 -28.76 24.97 -5.14
N SER A 290 -28.29 26.02 -4.45
CA SER A 290 -28.20 26.07 -3.00
C SER A 290 -29.58 25.94 -2.32
N GLU A 291 -30.59 26.65 -2.86
CA GLU A 291 -31.97 26.57 -2.35
C GLU A 291 -32.58 25.16 -2.54
N GLU A 292 -32.38 24.55 -3.73
CA GLU A 292 -32.92 23.23 -4.05
C GLU A 292 -32.33 22.12 -3.16
N VAL A 293 -31.00 22.11 -3.01
CA VAL A 293 -30.33 21.06 -2.21
C VAL A 293 -30.22 21.41 -0.72
N LYS A 294 -30.61 22.62 -0.32
CA LYS A 294 -30.52 23.16 1.05
C LYS A 294 -29.11 23.10 1.60
N SER A 295 -28.12 23.44 0.79
CA SER A 295 -26.72 23.49 1.20
C SER A 295 -26.15 24.90 0.95
N PRO A 296 -25.32 25.43 1.87
CA PRO A 296 -24.84 26.80 1.77
C PRO A 296 -23.84 26.98 0.60
N ILE A 297 -23.84 28.19 0.03
CA ILE A 297 -22.77 28.63 -0.85
C ILE A 297 -21.58 29.04 0.03
N LEU A 298 -20.42 28.46 -0.25
CA LEU A 298 -19.17 28.72 0.44
C LEU A 298 -18.23 29.56 -0.43
N ASP A 299 -17.37 30.38 0.17
CA ASP A 299 -16.33 31.18 -0.50
C ASP A 299 -14.97 30.49 -0.37
N SER A 300 -14.27 30.29 -1.48
CA SER A 300 -12.96 29.66 -1.49
C SER A 300 -11.85 30.56 -0.92
N GLY A 301 -12.07 31.89 -0.87
CA GLY A 301 -10.98 32.86 -0.77
C GLY A 301 -10.09 32.83 -2.03
N VAL A 302 -8.85 33.28 -1.91
CA VAL A 302 -7.87 33.20 -3.00
C VAL A 302 -7.20 31.84 -2.99
N VAL A 303 -7.38 31.09 -4.05
CA VAL A 303 -6.74 29.79 -4.29
C VAL A 303 -5.65 29.97 -5.34
N SER A 304 -4.41 29.66 -5.01
CA SER A 304 -3.28 29.66 -5.95
C SER A 304 -3.11 28.28 -6.58
N LEU A 305 -2.78 28.23 -7.84
CA LEU A 305 -2.55 26.97 -8.55
C LEU A 305 -1.42 26.18 -7.89
N GLY A 306 -1.69 24.92 -7.53
CA GLY A 306 -0.73 24.02 -6.89
C GLY A 306 -0.56 24.23 -5.37
N ASP A 307 -1.37 25.07 -4.73
CA ASP A 307 -1.29 25.28 -3.27
C ASP A 307 -1.87 24.09 -2.51
N LYS A 308 -0.98 23.26 -1.94
CA LYS A 308 -1.31 22.11 -1.12
C LYS A 308 -1.53 22.45 0.36
N SER A 309 -1.32 23.69 0.77
CA SER A 309 -1.56 24.14 2.15
C SER A 309 -3.03 24.40 2.47
N LEU A 310 -3.87 24.44 1.45
CA LEU A 310 -5.32 24.62 1.57
C LEU A 310 -5.98 23.42 2.26
N LYS A 311 -7.09 23.69 2.93
CA LYS A 311 -7.91 22.59 3.50
C LYS A 311 -8.72 21.90 2.40
N TRP A 312 -9.03 20.63 2.63
CA TRP A 312 -9.98 19.90 1.82
C TRP A 312 -11.34 20.63 1.77
N PRO A 313 -12.03 20.69 0.62
CA PRO A 313 -11.68 20.07 -0.67
C PRO A 313 -10.77 20.92 -1.58
N LEU A 314 -10.44 22.16 -1.20
CA LEU A 314 -9.72 23.12 -2.05
C LEU A 314 -8.29 22.70 -2.39
N SER A 315 -7.67 21.84 -1.59
CA SER A 315 -6.32 21.30 -1.82
C SER A 315 -6.28 20.15 -2.82
N THR A 316 -7.42 19.60 -3.23
CA THR A 316 -7.48 18.47 -4.16
C THR A 316 -7.17 18.89 -5.58
N ASP A 317 -6.49 18.01 -6.32
CA ASP A 317 -6.12 18.27 -7.71
C ASP A 317 -7.37 18.46 -8.60
N ASP A 318 -8.44 17.72 -8.33
CA ASP A 318 -9.66 17.77 -9.14
C ASP A 318 -10.40 19.09 -8.98
N VAL A 319 -10.51 19.61 -7.75
CA VAL A 319 -11.09 20.94 -7.52
C VAL A 319 -10.23 22.03 -8.13
N GLN A 320 -8.91 21.95 -8.01
CA GLN A 320 -8.02 22.93 -8.64
C GLN A 320 -8.10 22.85 -10.17
N LYS A 321 -8.08 21.65 -10.76
CA LYS A 321 -8.28 21.49 -12.21
C LYS A 321 -9.60 22.10 -12.67
N LEU A 322 -10.68 21.86 -11.92
CA LEU A 322 -12.01 22.40 -12.23
C LEU A 322 -12.02 23.95 -12.17
N ALA A 323 -11.47 24.52 -11.10
CA ALA A 323 -11.44 25.96 -10.88
C ALA A 323 -10.54 26.71 -11.86
N PHE A 324 -9.43 26.09 -12.29
CA PHE A 324 -8.48 26.68 -13.24
C PHE A 324 -8.77 26.31 -14.71
N ASN A 325 -9.80 25.51 -14.98
CA ASN A 325 -10.23 25.22 -16.35
C ASN A 325 -10.60 26.51 -17.09
N GLU A 326 -10.17 26.63 -18.34
CA GLU A 326 -10.38 27.83 -19.14
C GLU A 326 -11.88 28.16 -19.34
N GLU A 327 -12.71 27.15 -19.56
CA GLU A 327 -14.14 27.27 -19.69
C GLU A 327 -14.79 27.88 -18.44
N ASN A 328 -14.47 27.33 -17.26
CA ASN A 328 -15.07 27.76 -15.99
C ASN A 328 -14.62 29.16 -15.58
N ARG A 329 -13.36 29.55 -15.88
CA ARG A 329 -12.82 30.85 -15.51
C ARG A 329 -13.19 31.98 -16.45
N SER A 330 -13.59 31.67 -17.71
CA SER A 330 -13.88 32.69 -18.76
C SER A 330 -15.36 32.90 -18.97
N SER A 331 -16.20 31.91 -18.71
CA SER A 331 -17.64 31.96 -19.03
C SER A 331 -18.51 32.47 -17.88
N ASN A 332 -17.98 32.62 -16.69
CA ASN A 332 -18.71 33.00 -15.45
C ASN A 332 -19.97 32.16 -15.21
N VAL A 333 -19.88 30.87 -15.52
CA VAL A 333 -20.94 29.88 -15.33
C VAL A 333 -20.56 28.85 -14.28
N ASN A 334 -21.56 28.15 -13.76
CA ASN A 334 -21.35 27.03 -12.88
C ASN A 334 -20.57 25.91 -13.57
N SER A 335 -19.62 25.33 -12.89
CA SER A 335 -18.92 24.14 -13.37
C SER A 335 -19.84 22.93 -13.44
N ALA A 336 -19.39 21.86 -14.08
CA ALA A 336 -19.97 20.56 -13.85
C ALA A 336 -19.83 20.16 -12.36
N VAL A 337 -20.80 19.38 -11.84
CA VAL A 337 -20.67 18.74 -10.54
C VAL A 337 -19.64 17.60 -10.66
N ILE A 338 -18.64 17.61 -9.83
CA ILE A 338 -17.65 16.53 -9.76
C ILE A 338 -17.70 15.81 -8.43
N SER A 339 -17.46 14.49 -8.45
CA SER A 339 -17.34 13.66 -7.25
C SER A 339 -15.96 13.81 -6.62
N LEU A 340 -15.93 13.88 -5.30
CA LEU A 340 -14.73 13.86 -4.47
C LEU A 340 -14.72 12.55 -3.66
N GLY A 341 -14.45 11.45 -4.34
CA GLY A 341 -14.67 10.11 -3.82
C GLY A 341 -16.15 9.71 -3.88
N ASN A 342 -16.54 8.72 -3.05
CA ASN A 342 -17.90 8.15 -3.07
C ASN A 342 -18.92 8.89 -2.19
N GLU A 343 -18.46 9.80 -1.34
CA GLU A 343 -19.27 10.39 -0.27
C GLU A 343 -19.33 11.93 -0.32
N ALA A 344 -18.77 12.54 -1.34
CA ALA A 344 -18.81 14.00 -1.51
C ALA A 344 -18.85 14.39 -2.97
N CYS A 345 -19.47 15.55 -3.26
CA CYS A 345 -19.39 16.20 -4.55
C CYS A 345 -19.34 17.73 -4.39
N ILE A 346 -18.84 18.40 -5.41
CA ILE A 346 -18.69 19.85 -5.45
C ILE A 346 -19.12 20.39 -6.81
N VAL A 347 -19.73 21.57 -6.80
CA VAL A 347 -19.91 22.45 -7.95
C VAL A 347 -19.37 23.82 -7.58
N LEU A 348 -18.75 24.51 -8.51
CA LEU A 348 -18.20 25.84 -8.27
C LEU A 348 -18.56 26.84 -9.37
N ASN A 349 -18.48 28.12 -9.02
CA ASN A 349 -18.60 29.24 -9.95
C ASN A 349 -17.42 30.19 -9.73
N VAL A 350 -16.61 30.41 -10.78
CA VAL A 350 -15.39 31.22 -10.69
C VAL A 350 -15.76 32.70 -10.81
N ASN A 351 -15.39 33.48 -9.79
CA ASN A 351 -15.73 34.89 -9.67
C ASN A 351 -14.56 35.84 -10.08
N ASP A 352 -13.32 35.40 -9.88
CA ASP A 352 -12.11 36.18 -10.23
C ASP A 352 -10.99 35.25 -10.63
N TYR A 353 -10.21 35.61 -11.61
CA TYR A 353 -9.04 34.88 -12.09
C TYR A 353 -7.90 35.87 -12.36
N LYS A 354 -6.71 35.48 -11.93
CA LYS A 354 -5.48 36.22 -12.20
C LYS A 354 -4.46 35.28 -12.81
N ASP A 355 -3.93 35.68 -13.96
CA ASP A 355 -2.87 34.95 -14.64
C ASP A 355 -1.59 34.88 -13.80
N GLU A 356 -0.78 33.87 -14.10
CA GLU A 356 0.59 33.81 -13.62
C GLU A 356 1.35 35.08 -13.99
N THR A 357 1.98 35.70 -13.02
CA THR A 357 2.66 36.97 -13.21
C THR A 357 4.10 36.88 -12.77
N LEU A 358 5.04 37.27 -13.62
CA LEU A 358 6.43 37.45 -13.23
C LEU A 358 6.54 38.70 -12.34
N LEU A 359 6.97 38.47 -11.09
CA LEU A 359 7.23 39.56 -10.14
C LEU A 359 8.50 40.30 -10.56
N LYS A 360 8.47 41.64 -10.46
CA LYS A 360 9.64 42.44 -10.78
C LYS A 360 10.76 42.19 -9.78
N LEU A 361 12.02 42.35 -10.20
CA LEU A 361 13.18 42.14 -9.34
C LEU A 361 13.09 42.92 -8.02
N ASP A 362 12.60 44.18 -8.06
CA ASP A 362 12.46 45.01 -6.86
C ASP A 362 11.49 44.41 -5.83
N GLU A 363 10.44 43.69 -6.32
CA GLU A 363 9.43 43.06 -5.44
C GLU A 363 9.95 41.78 -4.78
N VAL A 364 11.00 41.16 -5.36
CA VAL A 364 11.57 39.86 -4.93
C VAL A 364 13.07 39.94 -4.64
N LYS A 365 13.62 41.15 -4.44
CA LYS A 365 15.05 41.39 -4.32
C LYS A 365 15.70 40.54 -3.23
N ASP A 366 15.07 40.46 -2.06
CA ASP A 366 15.61 39.67 -0.94
C ASP A 366 15.60 38.17 -1.26
N LYS A 367 14.53 37.67 -1.87
CA LYS A 367 14.44 36.27 -2.32
C LYS A 367 15.48 35.98 -3.40
N ALA A 368 15.61 36.87 -4.39
CA ALA A 368 16.58 36.72 -5.48
C ALA A 368 18.02 36.75 -4.95
N THR A 369 18.33 37.63 -4.01
CA THR A 369 19.66 37.71 -3.34
C THR A 369 19.96 36.42 -2.59
N GLY A 370 19.00 35.91 -1.80
CA GLY A 370 19.19 34.65 -1.06
C GLY A 370 19.42 33.44 -1.99
N LEU A 371 18.64 33.34 -3.05
CA LEU A 371 18.80 32.26 -4.03
C LEU A 371 20.10 32.37 -4.83
N ALA A 372 20.46 33.58 -5.28
CA ALA A 372 21.73 33.84 -5.96
C ALA A 372 22.95 33.52 -5.08
N LEU A 373 22.88 33.88 -3.79
CA LEU A 373 23.92 33.54 -2.82
C LEU A 373 24.03 32.03 -2.65
N ASN A 374 22.92 31.32 -2.48
CA ASN A 374 22.93 29.87 -2.35
C ASN A 374 23.49 29.18 -3.59
N HIS A 375 23.15 29.68 -4.78
CA HIS A 375 23.67 29.18 -6.05
C HIS A 375 25.18 29.36 -6.11
N LYS A 376 25.68 30.56 -5.80
CA LYS A 376 27.13 30.88 -5.81
C LYS A 376 27.90 30.07 -4.76
N VAL A 377 27.30 29.81 -3.61
CA VAL A 377 27.88 28.93 -2.58
C VAL A 377 27.97 27.49 -3.10
N SER A 378 26.95 27.01 -3.78
CA SER A 378 26.93 25.68 -4.38
C SER A 378 28.00 25.53 -5.47
N GLU A 379 28.09 26.52 -6.38
CA GLU A 379 29.14 26.53 -7.41
C GLU A 379 30.57 26.53 -6.80
N LYS A 380 30.75 27.33 -5.76
CA LYS A 380 32.05 27.42 -5.07
C LYS A 380 32.41 26.13 -4.33
N ALA A 381 31.40 25.48 -3.71
CA ALA A 381 31.57 24.18 -3.08
C ALA A 381 31.94 23.10 -4.10
N GLN A 382 31.28 23.08 -5.26
CA GLN A 382 31.64 22.17 -6.36
C GLN A 382 33.06 22.42 -6.90
N ALA A 383 33.45 23.68 -7.05
CA ALA A 383 34.81 24.03 -7.48
C ALA A 383 35.88 23.55 -6.48
N ILE A 384 35.63 23.74 -5.17
CA ILE A 384 36.52 23.23 -4.11
C ILE A 384 36.65 21.71 -4.20
N LEU A 385 35.52 20.99 -4.33
CA LEU A 385 35.57 19.53 -4.44
C LEU A 385 36.26 19.07 -5.75
N ALA A 386 36.13 19.82 -6.84
CA ALA A 386 36.79 19.52 -8.11
C ALA A 386 38.33 19.69 -8.00
N GLU A 387 38.81 20.72 -7.28
CA GLU A 387 40.24 20.92 -7.01
C GLU A 387 40.79 19.80 -6.12
N ILE A 388 40.04 19.41 -5.07
CA ILE A 388 40.43 18.29 -4.20
C ILE A 388 40.48 17.00 -5.03
N LYS A 389 39.46 16.73 -5.85
CA LYS A 389 39.40 15.56 -6.72
C LYS A 389 40.63 15.49 -7.65
N LYS A 390 41.04 16.62 -8.23
CA LYS A 390 42.22 16.69 -9.08
C LYS A 390 43.50 16.39 -8.29
N SER A 391 43.67 16.98 -7.11
CA SER A 391 44.85 16.77 -6.25
C SER A 391 44.97 15.31 -5.81
N VAL A 392 43.86 14.67 -5.42
CA VAL A 392 43.83 13.25 -5.08
C VAL A 392 44.18 12.36 -6.26
N ALA A 393 43.66 12.65 -7.46
CA ALA A 393 43.98 11.89 -8.67
C ALA A 393 45.48 12.00 -9.07
N GLU A 394 46.12 13.13 -8.77
CA GLU A 394 47.54 13.36 -8.96
C GLU A 394 48.40 12.78 -7.83
N GLY A 395 47.79 12.15 -6.81
CA GLY A 395 48.53 11.58 -5.67
C GLY A 395 49.16 12.63 -4.73
N LYS A 396 48.64 13.86 -4.75
CA LYS A 396 49.11 14.96 -3.91
C LYS A 396 48.40 14.96 -2.56
N ASP A 397 49.11 15.37 -1.53
CA ASP A 397 48.45 15.67 -0.24
C ASP A 397 47.48 16.84 -0.38
N VAL A 398 46.27 16.68 0.18
CA VAL A 398 45.24 17.69 0.16
C VAL A 398 45.25 18.44 1.48
N GLU A 399 45.71 19.70 1.45
CA GLU A 399 45.45 20.63 2.54
C GLU A 399 43.99 21.10 2.43
N VAL A 400 43.22 20.89 3.50
CA VAL A 400 41.82 21.29 3.54
C VAL A 400 41.65 22.67 4.13
N ALA A 401 40.85 23.51 3.46
CA ALA A 401 40.51 24.83 3.97
C ALA A 401 39.57 24.70 5.20
N GLU A 402 39.44 25.77 6.00
CA GLU A 402 38.64 25.79 7.24
C GLU A 402 37.15 25.40 7.04
N ASN A 403 36.65 25.59 5.84
CA ASN A 403 35.27 25.23 5.45
C ASN A 403 35.15 23.82 4.86
N VAL A 404 36.21 23.02 4.90
CA VAL A 404 36.22 21.62 4.43
C VAL A 404 36.60 20.70 5.60
N THR A 405 35.81 19.68 5.84
CA THR A 405 36.08 18.63 6.82
C THR A 405 36.51 17.37 6.10
N LYS A 406 37.72 16.87 6.43
CA LYS A 406 38.20 15.56 5.98
C LYS A 406 37.89 14.51 7.04
N ALA A 407 37.32 13.39 6.63
CA ALA A 407 37.28 12.17 7.44
C ALA A 407 38.00 11.07 6.64
N SER A 408 38.92 10.39 7.28
CA SER A 408 39.75 9.36 6.63
C SER A 408 39.31 7.96 7.09
N ASP A 409 39.49 6.99 6.20
CA ASP A 409 39.26 5.55 6.46
C ASP A 409 37.85 5.22 6.96
N VAL A 410 36.85 5.93 6.43
CA VAL A 410 35.43 5.68 6.75
C VAL A 410 34.98 4.41 6.05
N THR A 411 34.59 3.41 6.83
CA THR A 411 34.06 2.16 6.28
C THR A 411 32.56 2.29 6.06
N ILE A 412 32.09 1.95 4.87
CA ILE A 412 30.68 2.06 4.45
C ILE A 412 30.18 0.68 4.00
N SER A 413 29.05 0.25 4.53
CA SER A 413 28.27 -0.89 4.02
C SER A 413 27.11 -0.42 3.16
N ARG A 414 26.53 -1.30 2.33
CA ARG A 414 25.36 -0.97 1.48
C ARG A 414 24.09 -0.72 2.29
N ASP A 415 24.01 -1.28 3.48
CA ASP A 415 22.89 -1.19 4.41
C ASP A 415 23.09 -0.15 5.53
N ASP A 416 24.10 0.74 5.38
CA ASP A 416 24.35 1.80 6.36
C ASP A 416 23.20 2.82 6.39
N GLN A 417 22.36 2.70 7.42
CA GLN A 417 21.19 3.57 7.63
C GLN A 417 21.56 4.90 8.31
N THR A 418 22.80 5.10 8.71
CA THR A 418 23.26 6.35 9.34
C THR A 418 23.58 7.43 8.32
N LEU A 419 23.80 7.04 7.06
CA LEU A 419 24.14 7.89 5.93
C LEU A 419 22.89 8.14 5.05
N ASP A 420 23.03 9.10 4.15
CA ASP A 420 22.04 9.31 3.10
C ASP A 420 22.05 8.12 2.12
N PRO A 421 20.92 7.46 1.83
CA PRO A 421 20.89 6.32 0.92
C PRO A 421 21.44 6.65 -0.48
N TYR A 422 21.21 7.86 -0.98
CA TYR A 422 21.75 8.31 -2.25
C TYR A 422 23.28 8.42 -2.20
N PHE A 423 23.82 8.92 -1.08
CA PHE A 423 25.28 8.96 -0.86
C PHE A 423 25.89 7.56 -0.88
N VAL A 424 25.27 6.60 -0.19
CA VAL A 424 25.74 5.20 -0.20
C VAL A 424 25.73 4.63 -1.61
N LEU A 425 24.65 4.85 -2.37
CA LEU A 425 24.54 4.42 -3.76
C LEU A 425 25.68 4.99 -4.62
N GLU A 426 25.94 6.29 -4.49
CA GLU A 426 27.02 6.98 -5.23
C GLU A 426 28.40 6.46 -4.84
N VAL A 427 28.67 6.20 -3.56
CA VAL A 427 29.92 5.58 -3.11
C VAL A 427 30.14 4.22 -3.77
N TYR A 428 29.07 3.42 -3.88
CA TYR A 428 29.15 2.10 -4.52
C TYR A 428 29.18 2.15 -6.06
N SER A 429 28.91 3.31 -6.67
CA SER A 429 29.10 3.54 -8.10
C SER A 429 30.58 3.79 -8.49
N ILE A 430 31.44 4.16 -7.52
CA ILE A 430 32.87 4.39 -7.79
C ILE A 430 33.50 3.09 -8.32
N PRO A 431 34.23 3.09 -9.43
CA PRO A 431 34.98 1.93 -9.89
C PRO A 431 35.92 1.38 -8.81
N ASN A 432 36.22 0.07 -8.83
CA ASN A 432 37.10 -0.58 -7.84
C ASN A 432 38.58 -0.23 -8.09
N LYS A 433 38.88 1.07 -8.15
CA LYS A 433 40.24 1.58 -8.35
C LYS A 433 40.52 2.61 -7.27
N VAL A 434 41.62 2.39 -6.55
CA VAL A 434 42.09 3.30 -5.49
C VAL A 434 42.27 4.71 -6.05
N ASN A 435 41.85 5.72 -5.29
CA ASN A 435 41.79 7.13 -5.63
C ASN A 435 40.72 7.53 -6.68
N ASP A 436 39.94 6.59 -7.21
CA ASP A 436 38.71 6.97 -7.91
C ASP A 436 37.72 7.60 -6.92
N SER A 437 36.92 8.53 -7.39
CA SER A 437 36.10 9.36 -6.50
C SER A 437 34.79 9.83 -7.14
N VAL A 438 33.82 10.09 -6.31
CA VAL A 438 32.52 10.68 -6.69
C VAL A 438 32.26 11.93 -5.87
N ALA A 439 31.83 13.01 -6.53
CA ALA A 439 31.33 14.20 -5.87
C ALA A 439 29.79 14.12 -5.85
N THR A 440 29.20 14.21 -4.66
CA THR A 440 27.77 14.05 -4.43
C THR A 440 27.32 14.87 -3.20
N THR A 441 26.23 14.52 -2.58
CA THR A 441 25.76 15.10 -1.33
C THR A 441 25.52 14.04 -0.27
N ASN A 442 25.78 14.38 1.00
CA ASN A 442 25.38 13.58 2.14
C ASN A 442 24.61 14.48 3.11
N LYS A 443 23.36 14.14 3.38
CA LYS A 443 22.46 14.96 4.22
C LYS A 443 22.45 16.45 3.83
N GLY A 444 22.42 16.71 2.52
CA GLY A 444 22.38 18.05 1.95
C GLY A 444 23.72 18.81 1.93
N GLN A 445 24.83 18.22 2.39
CA GLN A 445 26.16 18.82 2.31
C GLN A 445 26.93 18.25 1.11
N PRO A 446 27.56 19.11 0.29
CA PRO A 446 28.44 18.65 -0.79
C PRO A 446 29.62 17.86 -0.23
N VAL A 447 29.88 16.68 -0.80
CA VAL A 447 30.90 15.77 -0.34
C VAL A 447 31.61 15.11 -1.53
N LEU A 448 32.91 14.98 -1.46
CA LEU A 448 33.71 14.12 -2.32
C LEU A 448 34.08 12.86 -1.54
N ALA A 449 33.68 11.71 -2.06
CA ALA A 449 34.09 10.40 -1.56
C ALA A 449 35.21 9.84 -2.44
N VAL A 450 36.29 9.44 -1.82
CA VAL A 450 37.50 8.90 -2.50
C VAL A 450 37.72 7.47 -2.04
N LEU A 451 37.77 6.53 -2.96
CA LEU A 451 37.95 5.12 -2.65
C LEU A 451 39.36 4.82 -2.19
N LYS A 452 39.51 4.22 -1.02
CA LYS A 452 40.79 3.74 -0.48
C LYS A 452 41.00 2.25 -0.66
N SER A 453 39.97 1.49 -0.31
CA SER A 453 39.97 0.04 -0.48
C SER A 453 38.57 -0.50 -0.59
N VAL A 454 38.49 -1.68 -1.17
CA VAL A 454 37.29 -2.51 -1.18
C VAL A 454 37.62 -3.75 -0.38
N ASN A 455 36.84 -4.04 0.65
CA ASN A 455 37.07 -5.17 1.52
C ASN A 455 35.99 -6.22 1.29
N ASP A 456 36.40 -7.45 1.11
CA ASP A 456 35.50 -8.59 1.07
C ASP A 456 34.93 -8.85 2.47
N ALA A 457 33.72 -9.34 2.54
CA ALA A 457 33.06 -9.72 3.78
C ALA A 457 33.73 -10.95 4.42
N ASP A 458 33.68 -11.01 5.73
CA ASP A 458 34.01 -12.24 6.44
C ASP A 458 32.95 -13.33 6.20
N LYS A 459 33.24 -14.56 6.70
CA LYS A 459 32.35 -15.70 6.47
C LYS A 459 30.96 -15.50 7.10
N ALA A 460 30.89 -14.89 8.27
CA ALA A 460 29.63 -14.72 8.98
C ALA A 460 28.69 -13.74 8.26
N GLU A 461 29.24 -12.60 7.79
CA GLU A 461 28.53 -11.63 6.97
C GLU A 461 28.13 -12.25 5.62
N LEU A 462 29.00 -13.00 4.97
CA LEU A 462 28.69 -13.67 3.71
C LEU A 462 27.56 -14.67 3.86
N ASP A 463 27.53 -15.49 4.93
CA ASP A 463 26.47 -16.46 5.21
C ASP A 463 25.11 -15.75 5.42
N LYS A 464 25.11 -14.63 6.15
CA LYS A 464 23.92 -13.78 6.35
C LYS A 464 23.33 -13.31 5.01
N TYR A 465 24.16 -12.71 4.15
CA TYR A 465 23.74 -12.23 2.84
C TYR A 465 23.37 -13.37 1.89
N THR A 466 24.01 -14.52 1.96
CA THR A 466 23.68 -15.69 1.14
C THR A 466 22.22 -16.12 1.33
N THR A 467 21.75 -16.15 2.57
CA THR A 467 20.35 -16.51 2.88
C THR A 467 19.37 -15.47 2.33
N LEU A 468 19.66 -14.18 2.58
CA LEU A 468 18.83 -13.07 2.13
C LEU A 468 18.75 -12.98 0.59
N ILE A 469 19.88 -13.03 -0.08
CA ILE A 469 19.99 -12.94 -1.54
C ILE A 469 19.30 -14.12 -2.22
N ARG A 470 19.42 -15.34 -1.66
CA ARG A 470 18.71 -16.50 -2.21
C ARG A 470 17.19 -16.26 -2.22
N ALA A 471 16.61 -15.81 -1.10
CA ALA A 471 15.18 -15.52 -1.00
C ALA A 471 14.75 -14.43 -1.99
N GLN A 472 15.51 -13.34 -2.07
CA GLN A 472 15.23 -12.24 -3.00
C GLN A 472 15.33 -12.66 -4.46
N LEU A 473 16.32 -13.48 -4.83
CA LEU A 473 16.47 -13.99 -6.19
C LEU A 473 15.32 -14.92 -6.58
N VAL A 474 14.87 -15.79 -5.69
CA VAL A 474 13.70 -16.66 -5.94
C VAL A 474 12.49 -15.78 -6.24
N GLN A 475 12.20 -14.81 -5.38
CA GLN A 475 11.06 -13.90 -5.56
C GLN A 475 11.16 -13.07 -6.84
N PHE A 476 12.34 -12.52 -7.12
CA PHE A 476 12.59 -11.75 -8.35
C PHE A 476 12.36 -12.60 -9.61
N LYS A 477 12.91 -13.83 -9.63
CA LYS A 477 12.76 -14.75 -10.77
C LYS A 477 11.31 -15.21 -10.93
N GLN A 478 10.58 -15.46 -9.83
CA GLN A 478 9.14 -15.75 -9.86
C GLN A 478 8.33 -14.61 -10.46
N ASN A 479 8.54 -13.40 -9.98
CA ASN A 479 7.84 -12.20 -10.48
C ASN A 479 8.14 -11.96 -11.98
N LYS A 480 9.42 -12.10 -12.38
CA LYS A 480 9.83 -11.98 -13.77
C LYS A 480 9.17 -13.04 -14.65
N THR A 481 9.15 -14.30 -14.19
CA THR A 481 8.53 -15.41 -14.95
C THR A 481 7.03 -15.20 -15.07
N ASN A 482 6.33 -14.79 -14.01
CA ASN A 482 4.92 -14.41 -14.06
C ASN A 482 4.65 -13.31 -15.08
N SER A 483 5.46 -12.25 -15.06
CA SER A 483 5.34 -11.16 -16.04
C SER A 483 5.56 -11.64 -17.47
N MET A 484 6.51 -12.53 -17.70
CA MET A 484 6.77 -13.10 -19.03
C MET A 484 5.62 -14.00 -19.51
N ILE A 485 5.03 -14.80 -18.61
CA ILE A 485 3.84 -15.62 -18.94
C ILE A 485 2.68 -14.71 -19.32
N TYR A 486 2.42 -13.66 -18.51
CA TYR A 486 1.35 -12.70 -18.79
C TYR A 486 1.55 -11.96 -20.12
N LEU A 487 2.75 -11.45 -20.37
CA LEU A 487 3.08 -10.76 -21.62
C LEU A 487 2.96 -11.69 -22.82
N GLY A 488 3.48 -12.92 -22.71
CA GLY A 488 3.36 -13.92 -23.77
C GLY A 488 1.91 -14.33 -24.06
N ALA A 489 1.10 -14.48 -23.02
CA ALA A 489 -0.33 -14.74 -23.17
C ALA A 489 -1.06 -13.57 -23.84
N ARG A 490 -0.72 -12.34 -23.45
CA ARG A 490 -1.28 -11.11 -24.04
C ARG A 490 -0.95 -10.99 -25.53
N ASP A 491 0.26 -11.31 -25.92
CA ASP A 491 0.71 -11.15 -27.31
C ASP A 491 0.04 -12.15 -28.30
N ILE A 492 -0.50 -13.26 -27.78
CA ILE A 492 -1.17 -14.30 -28.59
C ILE A 492 -2.69 -14.32 -28.42
N SER A 493 -3.24 -13.41 -27.58
CA SER A 493 -4.68 -13.37 -27.28
C SER A 493 -5.34 -12.15 -27.91
N ASP A 494 -6.56 -12.32 -28.43
CA ASP A 494 -7.44 -11.21 -28.73
C ASP A 494 -7.99 -10.65 -27.40
N ILE A 495 -7.69 -9.39 -27.11
CA ILE A 495 -8.09 -8.75 -25.85
C ILE A 495 -9.20 -7.75 -26.15
N GLU A 496 -10.39 -8.01 -25.64
CA GLU A 496 -11.47 -7.03 -25.57
C GLU A 496 -11.43 -6.31 -24.21
N TYR A 497 -11.40 -4.99 -24.25
CA TYR A 497 -11.42 -4.18 -23.04
C TYR A 497 -12.86 -3.83 -22.65
N ASN A 498 -13.27 -4.24 -21.46
CA ASN A 498 -14.50 -3.76 -20.87
C ASN A 498 -14.22 -2.36 -20.28
N GLU A 499 -14.42 -1.31 -21.09
CA GLU A 499 -14.15 0.08 -20.70
C GLU A 499 -14.94 0.53 -19.45
N ASP A 500 -16.16 0.04 -19.29
CA ASP A 500 -16.99 0.38 -18.13
C ASP A 500 -16.50 -0.32 -16.86
N GLY A 501 -16.06 -1.58 -16.98
CA GLY A 501 -15.41 -2.30 -15.89
C GLY A 501 -14.09 -1.65 -15.45
N ILE A 502 -13.28 -1.17 -16.42
CA ILE A 502 -12.03 -0.45 -16.13
C ILE A 502 -12.31 0.86 -15.40
N LYS A 503 -13.34 1.62 -15.80
CA LYS A 503 -13.75 2.85 -15.09
C LYS A 503 -14.14 2.57 -13.65
N LEU A 504 -14.91 1.50 -13.40
CA LEU A 504 -15.31 1.08 -12.05
C LEU A 504 -14.11 0.68 -11.17
N VAL A 505 -13.17 -0.10 -11.71
CA VAL A 505 -11.96 -0.51 -10.97
C VAL A 505 -11.05 0.67 -10.68
N ASN A 506 -10.87 1.59 -11.64
CA ASN A 506 -10.08 2.80 -11.44
C ASN A 506 -10.72 3.75 -10.42
N GLN A 507 -12.06 3.80 -10.37
CA GLN A 507 -12.77 4.54 -9.32
C GLN A 507 -12.57 3.91 -7.93
N GLN A 508 -12.56 2.58 -7.83
CA GLN A 508 -12.32 1.86 -6.57
C GLN A 508 -10.86 2.01 -6.10
N ASN A 509 -9.89 1.97 -7.00
CA ASN A 509 -8.46 2.11 -6.64
C ASN A 509 -8.11 3.55 -6.23
N ASN A 510 -8.71 4.55 -6.86
CA ASN A 510 -8.53 5.95 -6.46
C ASN A 510 -9.24 6.31 -5.14
N SER A 511 -10.11 5.45 -4.64
CA SER A 511 -10.77 5.61 -3.33
C SER A 511 -10.04 4.87 -2.19
N ALA A 512 -8.97 4.13 -2.51
CA ALA A 512 -8.17 3.36 -1.55
C ALA A 512 -6.79 3.98 -1.23
N GLU A 513 -6.42 5.07 -1.92
CA GLU A 513 -5.27 5.94 -1.62
C GLU A 513 -5.74 7.25 -0.95
#